data_460e224d968b971e8ea6ddd2f01fd29e
#
_entry.id   460e224d968b971e8ea6ddd2f01fd29e
#
_cell.length_a   1.000
_cell.length_b   1.000
_cell.length_c   1.000
_cell.angle_alpha   90.00
_cell.angle_beta   90.00
_cell.angle_gamma   90.00
#
_symmetry.space_group_name_H-M   'P 1'
#
loop_
_entity.id
_entity.type
_entity.pdbx_description
1 polymer ?
#
loop_
_entity_poly.entity_id
_entity_poly.type
_entity_poly.pdbx_seq_one_letter_code
_entity_poly.pdbx_strand_id
1 'polypeptide(L)'
;MPLIELTNLDDARLRVFSSMTDSELRDPKQLVGLRLATGSEVSDEGLFIAESRNVIDRAMDAGLAPFALLADKRWAPACEELFARIDAAAPTTPLFVGTHQQVFELTGYERTRGPLAAFHRPALPDVAILLNNATRVAILEDVTNFTNIGAIFRSAAALGMDAVLVTPGCHDPFYRRANRVSMGTVFQVPWTRIGTERNWAEEGVPLLNRLGFTVAALALENNSVTLQNEHIAGAKKLALVLGTEGDGLVPSTIANCNYTVKIPMAHQVDSLNVAAASAVAFWEVRGQYL
;
A
#
# COMPACT_ATOMS: atom_id res chain seq x y z
N MET A 1 16.86 -20.03 -10.81
CA MET A 1 15.38 -19.95 -10.88
C MET A 1 14.86 -20.88 -11.95
N PRO A 2 13.93 -21.81 -11.65
CA PRO A 2 13.37 -22.72 -12.64
C PRO A 2 12.54 -21.94 -13.67
N LEU A 3 12.92 -22.01 -14.95
CA LEU A 3 12.14 -21.48 -16.07
C LEU A 3 11.19 -22.57 -16.55
N ILE A 4 9.89 -22.29 -16.54
CA ILE A 4 8.82 -23.21 -16.86
C ILE A 4 8.02 -22.64 -18.03
N GLU A 5 8.06 -23.31 -19.17
CA GLU A 5 7.18 -22.93 -20.29
C GLU A 5 5.73 -23.28 -19.96
N LEU A 6 4.81 -22.36 -20.27
CA LEU A 6 3.38 -22.60 -20.12
C LEU A 6 2.89 -23.60 -21.15
N THR A 7 2.86 -24.87 -20.78
CA THR A 7 2.27 -25.96 -21.59
C THR A 7 0.92 -26.40 -21.03
N ASN A 8 0.69 -26.16 -19.73
CA ASN A 8 -0.55 -26.47 -19.04
C ASN A 8 -0.96 -25.25 -18.20
N LEU A 9 -2.14 -24.69 -18.43
CA LEU A 9 -2.70 -23.56 -17.67
C LEU A 9 -3.35 -23.99 -16.34
N ASP A 10 -3.53 -25.30 -16.11
CA ASP A 10 -4.13 -25.85 -14.88
C ASP A 10 -3.09 -26.10 -13.77
N ASP A 11 -1.83 -25.69 -13.94
CA ASP A 11 -0.82 -25.78 -12.88
C ASP A 11 -1.29 -25.01 -11.64
N ALA A 12 -1.33 -25.70 -10.50
CA ALA A 12 -1.85 -25.13 -9.25
C ALA A 12 -1.13 -23.85 -8.83
N ARG A 13 0.15 -23.69 -9.17
CA ARG A 13 0.96 -22.51 -8.88
C ARG A 13 0.50 -21.27 -9.66
N LEU A 14 -0.17 -21.46 -10.80
CA LEU A 14 -0.69 -20.38 -11.64
C LEU A 14 -2.00 -19.80 -11.10
N ARG A 15 -2.67 -20.46 -10.16
CA ARG A 15 -3.93 -19.99 -9.57
C ARG A 15 -3.81 -18.62 -8.95
N VAL A 16 -2.66 -18.28 -8.40
CA VAL A 16 -2.38 -16.92 -7.85
C VAL A 16 -2.51 -15.82 -8.91
N PHE A 17 -2.30 -16.14 -10.19
CA PHE A 17 -2.38 -15.17 -11.30
C PHE A 17 -3.71 -15.21 -12.05
N SER A 18 -4.49 -16.30 -11.94
CA SER A 18 -5.68 -16.54 -12.77
C SER A 18 -6.99 -16.37 -12.00
N SER A 19 -7.19 -17.16 -10.98
CA SER A 19 -8.50 -17.33 -10.35
C SER A 19 -8.64 -16.74 -8.95
N MET A 20 -7.53 -16.32 -8.32
CA MET A 20 -7.57 -15.79 -6.96
C MET A 20 -7.69 -14.28 -6.95
N THR A 21 -8.64 -13.77 -6.20
CA THR A 21 -8.79 -12.35 -5.89
C THR A 21 -7.73 -11.89 -4.89
N ASP A 22 -7.50 -10.58 -4.80
CA ASP A 22 -6.57 -10.01 -3.80
C ASP A 22 -7.00 -10.35 -2.35
N SER A 23 -8.31 -10.49 -2.11
CA SER A 23 -8.84 -10.88 -0.80
C SER A 23 -8.53 -12.34 -0.46
N GLU A 24 -8.68 -13.24 -1.43
CA GLU A 24 -8.34 -14.66 -1.26
C GLU A 24 -6.83 -14.87 -1.11
N LEU A 25 -6.02 -14.11 -1.86
CA LEU A 25 -4.56 -14.16 -1.73
C LEU A 25 -4.08 -13.70 -0.35
N ARG A 26 -4.78 -12.75 0.26
CA ARG A 26 -4.49 -12.26 1.61
C ARG A 26 -4.90 -13.24 2.70
N ASP A 27 -5.89 -14.10 2.49
CA ASP A 27 -6.39 -15.03 3.50
C ASP A 27 -5.62 -16.35 3.45
N PRO A 28 -4.76 -16.68 4.45
CA PRO A 28 -4.01 -17.93 4.47
C PRO A 28 -4.88 -19.18 4.40
N LYS A 29 -6.15 -19.10 4.87
CA LYS A 29 -7.09 -20.22 4.81
C LYS A 29 -7.47 -20.58 3.37
N GLN A 30 -7.55 -19.59 2.48
CA GLN A 30 -7.81 -19.82 1.05
C GLN A 30 -6.59 -20.40 0.33
N LEU A 31 -5.40 -20.29 0.93
CA LEU A 31 -4.13 -20.76 0.34
C LEU A 31 -3.77 -22.21 0.74
N VAL A 32 -4.56 -22.87 1.58
CA VAL A 32 -4.31 -24.26 2.01
C VAL A 32 -4.23 -25.21 0.80
N GLY A 33 -5.16 -25.10 -0.14
CA GLY A 33 -5.15 -25.90 -1.37
C GLY A 33 -3.91 -25.65 -2.25
N LEU A 34 -3.42 -24.40 -2.28
CA LEU A 34 -2.19 -24.05 -2.99
C LEU A 34 -0.97 -24.66 -2.30
N ARG A 35 -0.86 -24.56 -0.98
CA ARG A 35 0.22 -25.19 -0.18
C ARG A 35 0.28 -26.69 -0.41
N LEU A 36 -0.86 -27.38 -0.36
CA LEU A 36 -0.94 -28.84 -0.58
C LEU A 36 -0.56 -29.25 -2.01
N ALA A 37 -1.01 -28.48 -3.00
CA ALA A 37 -0.77 -28.78 -4.40
C ALA A 37 0.66 -28.49 -4.87
N THR A 38 1.32 -27.51 -4.25
CA THR A 38 2.66 -27.07 -4.68
C THR A 38 3.78 -27.55 -3.78
N GLY A 39 3.48 -27.98 -2.56
CA GLY A 39 4.48 -28.25 -1.52
C GLY A 39 5.25 -27.00 -1.08
N SER A 40 4.85 -25.80 -1.55
CA SER A 40 5.52 -24.54 -1.23
C SER A 40 4.97 -23.97 0.07
N GLU A 41 5.85 -23.47 0.91
CA GLU A 41 5.44 -22.67 2.06
C GLU A 41 4.83 -21.34 1.58
N VAL A 42 3.73 -20.93 2.21
CA VAL A 42 3.10 -19.63 2.00
C VAL A 42 3.10 -18.92 3.34
N SER A 43 3.42 -17.64 3.33
CA SER A 43 3.39 -16.78 4.51
C SER A 43 2.06 -16.91 5.25
N ASP A 44 2.08 -16.85 6.57
CA ASP A 44 0.87 -16.82 7.40
C ASP A 44 0.06 -15.53 7.21
N GLU A 45 0.66 -14.52 6.60
CA GLU A 45 -0.01 -13.27 6.19
C GLU A 45 -0.58 -13.35 4.75
N GLY A 46 -0.38 -14.47 4.04
CA GLY A 46 -0.83 -14.69 2.68
C GLY A 46 0.13 -14.19 1.61
N LEU A 47 -0.44 -13.90 0.43
CA LEU A 47 0.27 -13.44 -0.76
C LEU A 47 -0.30 -12.11 -1.26
N PHE A 48 0.42 -11.45 -2.16
CA PHE A 48 -0.07 -10.36 -3.00
C PHE A 48 0.59 -10.38 -4.37
N ILE A 49 -0.01 -9.70 -5.35
CA ILE A 49 0.52 -9.62 -6.72
C ILE A 49 1.13 -8.24 -6.97
N ALA A 50 2.37 -8.21 -7.40
CA ALA A 50 3.04 -7.05 -7.99
C ALA A 50 2.98 -7.12 -9.52
N GLU A 51 2.62 -6.01 -10.17
CA GLU A 51 2.45 -5.92 -11.62
C GLU A 51 3.40 -4.88 -12.21
N SER A 52 4.16 -5.23 -13.20
CA SER A 52 5.22 -4.49 -13.90
C SER A 52 6.61 -4.59 -13.27
N ARG A 53 7.64 -4.43 -14.14
CA ARG A 53 9.05 -4.46 -13.73
C ARG A 53 9.33 -3.54 -12.54
N ASN A 54 8.95 -2.27 -12.64
CA ASN A 54 9.28 -1.28 -11.60
C ASN A 54 8.64 -1.57 -10.24
N VAL A 55 7.41 -2.12 -10.24
CA VAL A 55 6.72 -2.48 -8.99
C VAL A 55 7.38 -3.70 -8.35
N ILE A 56 7.76 -4.69 -9.18
CA ILE A 56 8.46 -5.90 -8.73
C ILE A 56 9.87 -5.54 -8.21
N ASP A 57 10.61 -4.67 -8.92
CA ASP A 57 11.93 -4.20 -8.46
C ASP A 57 11.85 -3.56 -7.07
N ARG A 58 10.85 -2.70 -6.83
CA ARG A 58 10.64 -2.05 -5.53
C ARG A 58 10.23 -3.03 -4.43
N ALA A 59 9.46 -4.06 -4.76
CA ALA A 59 9.15 -5.13 -3.82
C ALA A 59 10.43 -5.91 -3.42
N MET A 60 11.30 -6.19 -4.41
CA MET A 60 12.61 -6.80 -4.16
C MET A 60 13.54 -5.89 -3.35
N ASP A 61 13.54 -4.56 -3.62
CA ASP A 61 14.31 -3.56 -2.84
C ASP A 61 13.87 -3.53 -1.38
N ALA A 62 12.57 -3.73 -1.13
CA ALA A 62 12.00 -3.84 0.22
C ALA A 62 12.28 -5.19 0.91
N GLY A 63 13.03 -6.09 0.27
CA GLY A 63 13.38 -7.41 0.83
C GLY A 63 12.21 -8.40 0.84
N LEU A 64 11.16 -8.17 0.06
CA LEU A 64 10.02 -9.08 -0.01
C LEU A 64 10.37 -10.34 -0.80
N ALA A 65 9.94 -11.50 -0.29
CA ALA A 65 10.24 -12.79 -0.89
C ALA A 65 9.25 -13.13 -2.02
N PRO A 66 9.72 -13.39 -3.25
CA PRO A 66 8.85 -13.79 -4.34
C PRO A 66 8.41 -15.25 -4.19
N PHE A 67 7.12 -15.53 -4.48
CA PHE A 67 6.54 -16.86 -4.50
C PHE A 67 6.57 -17.49 -5.90
N ALA A 68 6.17 -16.72 -6.92
CA ALA A 68 6.15 -17.16 -8.32
C ALA A 68 6.15 -15.95 -9.26
N LEU A 69 6.64 -16.13 -10.49
CA LEU A 69 6.59 -15.13 -11.55
C LEU A 69 5.85 -15.66 -12.77
N LEU A 70 5.20 -14.74 -13.50
CA LEU A 70 4.57 -14.99 -14.79
C LEU A 70 4.98 -13.92 -15.79
N ALA A 71 5.52 -14.31 -16.94
CA ALA A 71 5.95 -13.41 -17.98
C ALA A 71 5.43 -13.81 -19.37
N ASP A 72 5.09 -12.83 -20.17
CA ASP A 72 4.88 -12.97 -21.61
C ASP A 72 6.25 -12.99 -22.30
N LYS A 73 6.46 -13.93 -23.25
CA LYS A 73 7.71 -14.08 -24.01
C LYS A 73 8.17 -12.77 -24.68
N ARG A 74 7.23 -11.87 -25.03
CA ARG A 74 7.56 -10.56 -25.62
C ARG A 74 8.29 -9.63 -24.66
N TRP A 75 8.03 -9.76 -23.35
CA TRP A 75 8.59 -8.90 -22.31
C TRP A 75 9.79 -9.53 -21.60
N ALA A 76 10.00 -10.85 -21.74
CA ALA A 76 11.06 -11.56 -21.05
C ALA A 76 12.47 -10.96 -21.31
N PRO A 77 12.86 -10.59 -22.54
CA PRO A 77 14.17 -9.97 -22.80
C PRO A 77 14.37 -8.64 -22.07
N ALA A 78 13.32 -7.81 -21.96
CA ALA A 78 13.39 -6.54 -21.25
C ALA A 78 13.46 -6.69 -19.72
N CYS A 79 13.30 -7.91 -19.20
CA CYS A 79 13.28 -8.22 -17.78
C CYS A 79 14.42 -9.14 -17.32
N GLU A 80 15.42 -9.40 -18.17
CA GLU A 80 16.55 -10.31 -17.86
C GLU A 80 17.28 -9.91 -16.57
N GLU A 81 17.57 -8.63 -16.38
CA GLU A 81 18.22 -8.13 -15.15
C GLU A 81 17.36 -8.39 -13.91
N LEU A 82 16.04 -8.16 -13.99
CA LEU A 82 15.11 -8.44 -12.92
C LEU A 82 15.10 -9.94 -12.58
N PHE A 83 15.04 -10.80 -13.62
CA PHE A 83 15.04 -12.26 -13.43
C PHE A 83 16.34 -12.76 -12.83
N ALA A 84 17.49 -12.23 -13.28
CA ALA A 84 18.79 -12.56 -12.70
C ALA A 84 18.88 -12.16 -11.22
N ARG A 85 18.35 -10.98 -10.87
CA ARG A 85 18.27 -10.51 -9.49
C ARG A 85 17.40 -11.42 -8.61
N ILE A 86 16.23 -11.83 -9.12
CA ILE A 86 15.34 -12.74 -8.40
C ILE A 86 15.97 -14.11 -8.26
N ASP A 87 16.65 -14.62 -9.30
CA ASP A 87 17.38 -15.89 -9.26
C ASP A 87 18.47 -15.88 -8.18
N ALA A 88 19.20 -14.79 -8.06
CA ALA A 88 20.23 -14.66 -7.03
C ALA A 88 19.64 -14.62 -5.60
N ALA A 89 18.49 -13.97 -5.41
CA ALA A 89 17.86 -13.82 -4.09
C ALA A 89 16.97 -15.02 -3.70
N ALA A 90 16.32 -15.65 -4.67
CA ALA A 90 15.34 -16.71 -4.46
C ALA A 90 15.40 -17.76 -5.60
N PRO A 91 16.46 -18.58 -5.66
CA PRO A 91 16.73 -19.47 -6.80
C PRO A 91 15.67 -20.57 -7.02
N THR A 92 14.84 -20.84 -6.04
CA THR A 92 13.76 -21.84 -6.14
C THR A 92 12.45 -21.28 -6.68
N THR A 93 12.31 -19.97 -6.79
CA THR A 93 11.09 -19.30 -7.27
C THR A 93 10.84 -19.68 -8.74
N PRO A 94 9.66 -20.22 -9.11
CA PRO A 94 9.37 -20.57 -10.49
C PRO A 94 9.08 -19.32 -11.33
N LEU A 95 9.67 -19.26 -12.54
CA LEU A 95 9.33 -18.31 -13.58
C LEU A 95 8.54 -19.04 -14.68
N PHE A 96 7.26 -18.74 -14.78
CA PHE A 96 6.39 -19.20 -15.85
C PHE A 96 6.50 -18.25 -17.05
N VAL A 97 6.73 -18.78 -18.23
CA VAL A 97 6.86 -18.00 -19.46
C VAL A 97 5.93 -18.57 -20.52
N GLY A 98 5.04 -17.75 -21.07
CA GLY A 98 4.08 -18.13 -22.09
C GLY A 98 4.01 -17.18 -23.26
N THR A 99 3.28 -17.58 -24.30
CA THR A 99 2.87 -16.65 -25.36
C THR A 99 1.90 -15.60 -24.82
N HIS A 100 1.75 -14.50 -25.53
CA HIS A 100 0.76 -13.46 -25.18
C HIS A 100 -0.64 -14.05 -24.98
N GLN A 101 -1.08 -14.90 -25.90
CA GLN A 101 -2.39 -15.53 -25.84
C GLN A 101 -2.56 -16.41 -24.60
N GLN A 102 -1.56 -17.23 -24.26
CA GLN A 102 -1.59 -18.06 -23.05
C GLN A 102 -1.67 -17.24 -21.77
N VAL A 103 -0.90 -16.16 -21.70
CA VAL A 103 -0.93 -15.25 -20.55
C VAL A 103 -2.27 -14.51 -20.46
N PHE A 104 -2.85 -14.10 -21.59
CA PHE A 104 -4.19 -13.52 -21.65
C PHE A 104 -5.28 -14.50 -21.21
N GLU A 105 -5.27 -15.73 -21.73
CA GLU A 105 -6.20 -16.79 -21.35
C GLU A 105 -6.13 -17.09 -19.85
N LEU A 106 -4.90 -17.13 -19.29
CA LEU A 106 -4.68 -17.40 -17.87
C LEU A 106 -5.18 -16.26 -16.98
N THR A 107 -4.88 -15.01 -17.32
CA THR A 107 -5.16 -13.84 -16.46
C THR A 107 -6.54 -13.23 -16.70
N GLY A 108 -7.15 -13.47 -17.84
CA GLY A 108 -8.46 -12.94 -18.22
C GLY A 108 -8.47 -11.47 -18.65
N TYR A 109 -7.32 -10.81 -18.79
CA TYR A 109 -7.24 -9.41 -19.20
C TYR A 109 -5.99 -9.09 -20.03
N GLU A 110 -6.14 -8.07 -20.88
CA GLU A 110 -5.04 -7.58 -21.73
C GLU A 110 -3.96 -6.92 -20.89
N ARG A 111 -2.74 -7.41 -21.02
CA ARG A 111 -1.60 -6.90 -20.27
C ARG A 111 -0.76 -5.98 -21.14
N THR A 112 -0.60 -4.79 -20.69
CA THR A 112 0.10 -3.75 -21.47
C THR A 112 1.59 -3.62 -21.13
N ARG A 113 2.04 -4.18 -19.97
CA ARG A 113 3.44 -3.96 -19.54
C ARG A 113 3.93 -5.04 -18.57
N GLY A 114 5.05 -5.68 -18.92
CA GLY A 114 5.93 -6.44 -18.03
C GLY A 114 5.34 -7.70 -17.36
N PRO A 115 6.10 -8.30 -16.45
CA PRO A 115 5.74 -9.51 -15.73
C PRO A 115 4.77 -9.26 -14.58
N LEU A 116 4.17 -10.35 -14.07
CA LEU A 116 3.55 -10.46 -12.76
C LEU A 116 4.48 -11.21 -11.82
N ALA A 117 4.45 -10.84 -10.55
CA ALA A 117 5.06 -11.64 -9.49
C ALA A 117 4.11 -11.74 -8.30
N ALA A 118 3.94 -12.94 -7.79
CA ALA A 118 3.33 -13.17 -6.48
C ALA A 118 4.43 -13.08 -5.42
N PHE A 119 4.16 -12.36 -4.35
CA PHE A 119 5.07 -12.20 -3.21
C PHE A 119 4.41 -12.66 -1.92
N HIS A 120 5.22 -13.15 -0.99
CA HIS A 120 4.79 -13.34 0.38
C HIS A 120 4.50 -12.00 1.04
N ARG A 121 3.38 -11.92 1.75
CA ARG A 121 3.07 -10.73 2.54
C ARG A 121 3.94 -10.72 3.80
N PRO A 122 4.55 -9.60 4.17
CA PRO A 122 5.23 -9.46 5.44
C PRO A 122 4.20 -9.32 6.57
N ALA A 123 4.57 -9.74 7.78
CA ALA A 123 3.84 -9.36 8.98
C ALA A 123 3.91 -7.83 9.16
N LEU A 124 2.78 -7.21 9.51
CA LEU A 124 2.75 -5.78 9.77
C LEU A 124 3.35 -5.49 11.16
N PRO A 125 4.21 -4.47 11.27
CA PRO A 125 4.82 -4.10 12.54
C PRO A 125 3.80 -3.51 13.52
N ASP A 126 4.10 -3.57 14.81
CA ASP A 126 3.37 -2.80 15.83
C ASP A 126 3.50 -1.30 15.58
N VAL A 127 2.44 -0.53 15.89
CA VAL A 127 2.39 0.93 15.69
C VAL A 127 3.53 1.64 16.41
N ALA A 128 3.81 1.29 17.67
CA ALA A 128 4.85 1.97 18.44
C ALA A 128 6.25 1.66 17.91
N ILE A 129 6.48 0.43 17.42
CA ILE A 129 7.74 0.03 16.77
C ILE A 129 7.92 0.80 15.47
N LEU A 130 6.87 0.84 14.62
CA LEU A 130 6.90 1.54 13.35
C LEU A 130 7.22 3.04 13.52
N LEU A 131 6.63 3.67 14.54
CA LEU A 131 6.71 5.12 14.75
C LEU A 131 7.87 5.57 15.64
N ASN A 132 8.76 4.68 16.06
CA ASN A 132 9.83 5.00 17.00
C ASN A 132 10.65 6.24 16.60
N ASN A 133 11.04 6.31 15.31
CA ASN A 133 11.82 7.41 14.75
C ASN A 133 11.00 8.33 13.82
N ALA A 134 9.70 8.08 13.67
CA ALA A 134 8.85 8.84 12.79
C ALA A 134 8.52 10.22 13.37
N THR A 135 8.44 11.22 12.50
CA THR A 135 8.09 12.60 12.81
C THR A 135 6.90 13.10 11.99
N ARG A 136 6.69 12.57 10.80
CA ARG A 136 5.61 12.92 9.87
C ARG A 136 4.86 11.67 9.45
N VAL A 137 3.62 11.55 9.87
CA VAL A 137 2.79 10.35 9.68
C VAL A 137 1.47 10.72 9.03
N ALA A 138 1.05 9.94 8.06
CA ALA A 138 -0.30 10.03 7.50
C ALA A 138 -1.18 8.91 8.09
N ILE A 139 -2.43 9.23 8.41
CA ILE A 139 -3.43 8.26 8.86
C ILE A 139 -4.58 8.30 7.86
N LEU A 140 -4.89 7.16 7.28
CA LEU A 140 -6.00 7.02 6.34
C LEU A 140 -7.19 6.41 7.09
N GLU A 141 -8.30 7.16 7.16
CA GLU A 141 -9.54 6.70 7.77
C GLU A 141 -10.52 6.28 6.67
N ASP A 142 -10.83 4.98 6.66
CA ASP A 142 -11.86 4.35 5.83
C ASP A 142 -11.75 4.63 4.32
N VAL A 143 -10.54 4.87 3.85
CA VAL A 143 -10.27 5.06 2.42
C VAL A 143 -10.40 3.71 1.70
N THR A 144 -11.49 3.54 0.94
CA THR A 144 -11.82 2.29 0.24
C THR A 144 -11.47 2.32 -1.26
N ASN A 145 -11.14 3.49 -1.81
CA ASN A 145 -10.71 3.60 -3.20
C ASN A 145 -9.23 3.24 -3.33
N PHE A 146 -8.93 2.11 -3.98
CA PHE A 146 -7.54 1.65 -4.22
C PHE A 146 -6.68 2.66 -4.97
N THR A 147 -7.29 3.45 -5.88
CA THR A 147 -6.56 4.48 -6.62
C THR A 147 -6.10 5.59 -5.68
N ASN A 148 -6.95 6.00 -4.75
CA ASN A 148 -6.60 7.01 -3.76
C ASN A 148 -5.52 6.50 -2.80
N ILE A 149 -5.66 5.27 -2.30
CA ILE A 149 -4.62 4.65 -1.46
C ILE A 149 -3.27 4.68 -2.20
N GLY A 150 -3.22 4.17 -3.43
CA GLY A 150 -1.99 4.15 -4.21
C GLY A 150 -1.39 5.54 -4.46
N ALA A 151 -2.23 6.53 -4.77
CA ALA A 151 -1.80 7.90 -5.00
C ALA A 151 -1.30 8.58 -3.72
N ILE A 152 -1.95 8.31 -2.56
CA ILE A 152 -1.51 8.82 -1.25
C ILE A 152 -0.15 8.23 -0.88
N PHE A 153 0.06 6.92 -1.04
CA PHE A 153 1.37 6.30 -0.79
C PHE A 153 2.46 6.86 -1.70
N ARG A 154 2.11 7.16 -2.96
CA ARG A 154 3.06 7.80 -3.89
C ARG A 154 3.42 9.21 -3.45
N SER A 155 2.46 10.00 -3.00
CA SER A 155 2.68 11.34 -2.44
C SER A 155 3.46 11.26 -1.14
N ALA A 156 3.14 10.31 -0.25
CA ALA A 156 3.85 10.09 1.00
C ALA A 156 5.34 9.79 0.78
N ALA A 157 5.66 8.88 -0.15
CA ALA A 157 7.04 8.57 -0.52
C ALA A 157 7.77 9.78 -1.11
N ALA A 158 7.11 10.49 -2.05
CA ALA A 158 7.72 11.63 -2.75
C ALA A 158 7.96 12.84 -1.84
N LEU A 159 7.15 13.00 -0.79
CA LEU A 159 7.13 14.19 0.07
C LEU A 159 7.66 13.91 1.49
N GLY A 160 8.31 12.74 1.69
CA GLY A 160 9.05 12.44 2.91
C GLY A 160 8.19 12.19 4.14
N MET A 161 7.00 11.57 3.97
CA MET A 161 6.28 11.01 5.11
C MET A 161 7.01 9.75 5.60
N ASP A 162 7.23 9.67 6.91
CA ASP A 162 7.99 8.58 7.53
C ASP A 162 7.20 7.28 7.60
N ALA A 163 5.87 7.37 7.75
CA ALA A 163 4.98 6.22 7.82
C ALA A 163 3.54 6.55 7.41
N VAL A 164 2.79 5.50 7.05
CA VAL A 164 1.34 5.57 6.84
C VAL A 164 0.65 4.59 7.78
N LEU A 165 -0.36 5.06 8.51
CA LEU A 165 -1.26 4.23 9.28
C LEU A 165 -2.59 4.10 8.55
N VAL A 166 -3.20 2.92 8.54
CA VAL A 166 -4.50 2.70 7.91
C VAL A 166 -5.48 2.14 8.94
N THR A 167 -6.70 2.69 9.00
CA THR A 167 -7.73 2.17 9.89
C THR A 167 -8.27 0.83 9.39
N PRO A 168 -8.98 0.05 10.22
CA PRO A 168 -9.53 -1.24 9.81
C PRO A 168 -10.46 -1.17 8.59
N GLY A 169 -11.20 -0.07 8.42
CA GLY A 169 -12.09 0.15 7.28
C GLY A 169 -11.39 0.48 5.95
N CYS A 170 -10.10 0.80 5.98
CA CYS A 170 -9.35 1.00 4.75
C CYS A 170 -9.14 -0.29 3.97
N HIS A 171 -9.20 -0.18 2.65
CA HIS A 171 -8.72 -1.24 1.79
C HIS A 171 -7.21 -1.48 1.96
N ASP A 172 -6.76 -2.64 1.56
CA ASP A 172 -5.38 -3.07 1.76
C ASP A 172 -4.42 -2.40 0.76
N PRO A 173 -3.35 -1.73 1.23
CA PRO A 173 -2.36 -1.10 0.36
C PRO A 173 -1.62 -2.07 -0.57
N PHE A 174 -1.49 -3.36 -0.21
CA PHE A 174 -0.83 -4.36 -1.04
C PHE A 174 -1.72 -4.95 -2.15
N TYR A 175 -2.99 -4.59 -2.24
CA TYR A 175 -3.83 -5.04 -3.35
C TYR A 175 -3.30 -4.51 -4.69
N ARG A 176 -3.44 -5.32 -5.76
CA ARG A 176 -2.86 -5.06 -7.10
C ARG A 176 -3.05 -3.63 -7.58
N ARG A 177 -4.28 -3.11 -7.47
CA ARG A 177 -4.59 -1.77 -7.96
C ARG A 177 -3.88 -0.69 -7.16
N ALA A 178 -3.81 -0.81 -5.84
CA ALA A 178 -3.14 0.17 -4.98
C ALA A 178 -1.62 0.16 -5.24
N ASN A 179 -0.99 -1.02 -5.22
CA ASN A 179 0.45 -1.12 -5.45
C ASN A 179 0.85 -0.68 -6.86
N ARG A 180 0.02 -0.94 -7.88
CA ARG A 180 0.26 -0.48 -9.25
C ARG A 180 0.13 1.04 -9.38
N VAL A 181 -0.91 1.66 -8.81
CA VAL A 181 -1.10 3.12 -8.84
C VAL A 181 0.01 3.82 -8.07
N SER A 182 0.43 3.28 -6.94
CA SER A 182 1.56 3.79 -6.19
C SER A 182 2.90 3.63 -6.94
N MET A 183 2.92 2.91 -8.05
CA MET A 183 4.16 2.49 -8.73
C MET A 183 5.09 1.69 -7.80
N GLY A 184 4.54 1.00 -6.78
CA GLY A 184 5.28 0.23 -5.78
C GLY A 184 5.84 1.06 -4.62
N THR A 185 5.52 2.36 -4.49
CA THR A 185 5.96 3.14 -3.32
C THR A 185 5.33 2.67 -2.01
N VAL A 186 4.25 1.90 -2.07
CA VAL A 186 3.68 1.19 -0.93
C VAL A 186 4.69 0.24 -0.24
N PHE A 187 5.75 -0.18 -0.94
CA PHE A 187 6.84 -0.98 -0.39
C PHE A 187 7.99 -0.12 0.17
N GLN A 188 8.00 1.19 -0.14
CA GLN A 188 9.04 2.13 0.28
C GLN A 188 8.67 2.91 1.53
N VAL A 189 7.37 3.20 1.72
CA VAL A 189 6.87 3.88 2.93
C VAL A 189 6.35 2.83 3.90
N PRO A 190 6.96 2.69 5.09
CA PRO A 190 6.49 1.75 6.10
C PRO A 190 5.04 2.04 6.50
N TRP A 191 4.24 1.00 6.69
CA TRP A 191 2.86 1.16 7.09
C TRP A 191 2.36 0.02 7.99
N THR A 192 1.32 0.30 8.77
CA THR A 192 0.60 -0.71 9.57
C THR A 192 -0.84 -0.27 9.80
N ARG A 193 -1.62 -1.13 10.46
CA ARG A 193 -2.99 -0.81 10.89
C ARG A 193 -3.00 -0.20 12.27
N ILE A 194 -3.93 0.75 12.49
CA ILE A 194 -4.15 1.41 13.78
C ILE A 194 -5.60 1.29 14.21
N GLY A 195 -5.81 0.92 15.47
CA GLY A 195 -7.14 0.82 16.10
C GLY A 195 -7.86 -0.49 15.79
N THR A 196 -9.02 -0.64 16.41
CA THR A 196 -9.96 -1.73 16.20
C THR A 196 -11.11 -1.29 15.30
N GLU A 197 -11.95 -2.24 14.83
CA GLU A 197 -12.95 -2.02 13.77
C GLU A 197 -13.91 -0.82 13.97
N ARG A 198 -14.16 -0.37 15.20
CA ARG A 198 -15.19 0.64 15.48
C ARG A 198 -14.70 1.95 16.09
N ASN A 199 -13.60 1.93 16.80
CA ASN A 199 -13.19 3.07 17.64
C ASN A 199 -11.71 3.38 17.52
N TRP A 200 -11.15 3.33 16.30
CA TRP A 200 -9.73 3.56 16.11
C TRP A 200 -9.25 4.86 16.76
N ALA A 201 -10.06 5.94 16.70
CA ALA A 201 -9.67 7.25 17.22
C ALA A 201 -9.62 7.30 18.75
N GLU A 202 -10.52 6.58 19.45
CA GLU A 202 -10.53 6.49 20.91
C GLU A 202 -9.30 5.76 21.46
N GLU A 203 -8.75 4.81 20.72
CA GLU A 203 -7.56 4.06 21.07
C GLU A 203 -6.29 4.64 20.46
N GLY A 204 -6.35 4.93 19.17
CA GLY A 204 -5.20 5.35 18.35
C GLY A 204 -4.73 6.75 18.63
N VAL A 205 -5.63 7.73 18.80
CA VAL A 205 -5.23 9.12 19.08
C VAL A 205 -4.52 9.24 20.44
N PRO A 206 -5.03 8.66 21.54
CA PRO A 206 -4.28 8.62 22.81
C PRO A 206 -2.94 7.89 22.71
N LEU A 207 -2.84 6.81 21.93
CA LEU A 207 -1.57 6.13 21.66
C LEU A 207 -0.58 7.07 20.97
N LEU A 208 -0.99 7.74 19.90
CA LEU A 208 -0.15 8.69 19.17
C LEU A 208 0.30 9.87 20.04
N ASN A 209 -0.60 10.40 20.88
CA ASN A 209 -0.26 11.46 21.85
C ASN A 209 0.81 10.97 22.84
N ARG A 210 0.71 9.75 23.36
CA ARG A 210 1.76 9.15 24.24
C ARG A 210 3.10 8.97 23.52
N LEU A 211 3.09 8.74 22.20
CA LEU A 211 4.29 8.67 21.35
C LEU A 211 4.84 10.07 20.96
N GLY A 212 4.18 11.14 21.44
CA GLY A 212 4.59 12.53 21.26
C GLY A 212 4.09 13.19 19.99
N PHE A 213 3.14 12.57 19.27
CA PHE A 213 2.55 13.16 18.07
C PHE A 213 1.46 14.16 18.43
N THR A 214 1.45 15.31 17.74
CA THR A 214 0.27 16.12 17.56
C THR A 214 -0.57 15.51 16.45
N VAL A 215 -1.84 15.20 16.73
CA VAL A 215 -2.76 14.58 15.77
C VAL A 215 -3.70 15.64 15.22
N ALA A 216 -3.70 15.83 13.90
CA ALA A 216 -4.50 16.83 13.21
C ALA A 216 -5.43 16.20 12.18
N ALA A 217 -6.73 16.43 12.33
CA ALA A 217 -7.78 15.98 11.42
C ALA A 217 -7.91 16.92 10.21
N LEU A 218 -7.73 16.44 8.99
CA LEU A 218 -7.96 17.25 7.79
C LEU A 218 -9.46 17.27 7.46
N ALA A 219 -10.15 18.32 7.95
CA ALA A 219 -11.60 18.48 7.81
C ALA A 219 -12.01 19.95 7.79
N LEU A 220 -13.19 20.24 7.21
CA LEU A 220 -13.77 21.58 7.16
C LEU A 220 -14.72 21.77 8.34
N GLU A 221 -14.18 22.28 9.43
CA GLU A 221 -14.93 22.67 10.61
C GLU A 221 -14.80 24.18 10.87
N ASN A 222 -15.75 24.78 11.60
CA ASN A 222 -15.73 26.21 11.88
C ASN A 222 -14.48 26.68 12.61
N ASN A 223 -13.91 25.82 13.45
CA ASN A 223 -12.70 26.07 14.24
C ASN A 223 -11.42 25.54 13.60
N SER A 224 -11.48 25.06 12.35
CA SER A 224 -10.30 24.56 11.66
C SER A 224 -9.27 25.65 11.42
N VAL A 225 -8.03 25.36 11.79
CA VAL A 225 -6.86 26.19 11.48
C VAL A 225 -6.24 25.83 10.13
N THR A 226 -5.36 26.62 9.59
CA THR A 226 -4.60 26.27 8.37
C THR A 226 -3.40 25.39 8.72
N LEU A 227 -2.83 24.73 7.73
CA LEU A 227 -1.61 23.92 7.90
C LEU A 227 -0.39 24.77 8.30
N GLN A 228 -0.40 26.07 8.03
CA GLN A 228 0.64 27.05 8.45
C GLN A 228 0.49 27.52 9.89
N ASN A 229 -0.57 27.11 10.60
CA ASN A 229 -0.73 27.46 12.02
C ASN A 229 0.53 27.06 12.81
N GLU A 230 0.98 27.93 13.73
CA GLU A 230 2.24 27.75 14.46
C GLU A 230 2.34 26.42 15.24
N HIS A 231 1.22 25.92 15.77
CA HIS A 231 1.18 24.65 16.49
C HIS A 231 1.31 23.45 15.56
N ILE A 232 0.85 23.58 14.31
CA ILE A 232 0.96 22.53 13.28
C ILE A 232 2.35 22.57 12.64
N ALA A 233 2.77 23.74 12.17
CA ALA A 233 4.06 23.93 11.53
C ALA A 233 5.25 23.68 12.47
N GLY A 234 5.10 24.04 13.76
CA GLY A 234 6.09 23.85 14.81
C GLY A 234 6.07 22.47 15.48
N ALA A 235 5.11 21.60 15.14
CA ALA A 235 5.02 20.28 15.74
C ALA A 235 6.25 19.41 15.41
N LYS A 236 6.96 18.95 16.45
CA LYS A 236 8.11 18.06 16.30
C LYS A 236 7.70 16.73 15.66
N LYS A 237 6.57 16.17 16.12
CA LYS A 237 5.93 14.98 15.56
C LYS A 237 4.49 15.32 15.20
N LEU A 238 4.11 15.11 13.94
CA LEU A 238 2.78 15.41 13.41
C LEU A 238 2.19 14.20 12.71
N ALA A 239 0.97 13.84 13.08
CA ALA A 239 0.15 12.86 12.40
C ALA A 239 -1.07 13.56 11.76
N LEU A 240 -1.21 13.44 10.43
CA LEU A 240 -2.34 13.98 9.68
C LEU A 240 -3.36 12.90 9.39
N VAL A 241 -4.60 13.10 9.80
CA VAL A 241 -5.72 12.19 9.53
C VAL A 241 -6.46 12.65 8.27
N LEU A 242 -6.60 11.74 7.32
CA LEU A 242 -7.22 11.93 6.01
C LEU A 242 -8.43 11.00 5.91
N GLY A 243 -9.62 11.54 5.68
CA GLY A 243 -10.86 10.79 5.58
C GLY A 243 -11.17 10.29 4.18
N THR A 244 -12.25 9.54 4.06
CA THR A 244 -12.78 9.06 2.78
C THR A 244 -13.37 10.20 1.94
N GLU A 245 -13.60 9.91 0.65
CA GLU A 245 -14.32 10.83 -0.24
C GLU A 245 -15.82 10.84 0.10
N GLY A 246 -16.42 12.00 0.09
CA GLY A 246 -17.84 12.23 0.36
C GLY A 246 -18.09 12.53 1.83
N ASP A 247 -18.05 11.53 2.69
CA ASP A 247 -18.41 11.69 4.12
C ASP A 247 -17.29 12.32 4.97
N GLY A 248 -16.05 12.32 4.45
CA GLY A 248 -14.90 12.87 5.18
C GLY A 248 -14.48 12.02 6.37
N LEU A 249 -14.12 12.66 7.48
CA LEU A 249 -13.75 12.02 8.74
C LEU A 249 -14.97 11.81 9.63
N VAL A 250 -14.98 10.72 10.38
CA VAL A 250 -16.03 10.46 11.37
C VAL A 250 -15.99 11.54 12.46
N PRO A 251 -17.15 12.06 12.93
CA PRO A 251 -17.20 13.10 13.95
C PRO A 251 -16.44 12.77 15.24
N SER A 252 -16.44 11.49 15.65
CA SER A 252 -15.67 11.04 16.82
C SER A 252 -14.17 11.15 16.59
N THR A 253 -13.68 10.94 15.38
CA THR A 253 -12.26 11.14 15.02
C THR A 253 -11.88 12.61 15.14
N ILE A 254 -12.68 13.52 14.58
CA ILE A 254 -12.45 14.97 14.67
C ILE A 254 -12.40 15.38 16.14
N ALA A 255 -13.35 14.91 16.95
CA ALA A 255 -13.44 15.27 18.38
C ALA A 255 -12.26 14.77 19.22
N ASN A 256 -11.62 13.66 18.84
CA ASN A 256 -10.48 13.10 19.55
C ASN A 256 -9.13 13.73 19.13
N CYS A 257 -9.05 14.33 17.93
CA CYS A 257 -7.82 14.94 17.43
C CYS A 257 -7.47 16.22 18.21
N ASN A 258 -6.16 16.53 18.28
CA ASN A 258 -5.67 17.74 18.96
C ASN A 258 -6.07 19.02 18.19
N TYR A 259 -6.11 18.95 16.87
CA TYR A 259 -6.47 20.04 15.97
C TYR A 259 -7.32 19.53 14.81
N THR A 260 -8.15 20.42 14.29
CA THR A 260 -8.75 20.29 12.96
C THR A 260 -8.06 21.28 12.04
N VAL A 261 -7.59 20.79 10.90
CA VAL A 261 -6.86 21.58 9.89
C VAL A 261 -7.59 21.57 8.57
N LYS A 262 -7.50 22.69 7.84
CA LYS A 262 -8.10 22.82 6.51
C LYS A 262 -7.12 23.35 5.48
N ILE A 263 -7.34 22.95 4.24
CA ILE A 263 -6.77 23.58 3.06
C ILE A 263 -7.77 24.65 2.60
N PRO A 264 -7.40 25.94 2.59
CA PRO A 264 -8.30 26.99 2.11
C PRO A 264 -8.70 26.76 0.65
N MET A 265 -9.99 26.78 0.36
CA MET A 265 -10.55 26.60 -0.99
C MET A 265 -11.06 27.91 -1.56
N ALA A 266 -11.04 28.04 -2.90
CA ALA A 266 -11.62 29.13 -3.65
C ALA A 266 -12.93 28.70 -4.34
N HIS A 267 -13.69 29.66 -4.86
CA HIS A 267 -14.87 29.41 -5.70
C HIS A 267 -15.96 28.52 -5.09
N GLN A 268 -16.11 28.52 -3.76
CA GLN A 268 -17.09 27.70 -3.03
C GLN A 268 -16.94 26.18 -3.29
N VAL A 269 -15.71 25.74 -3.56
CA VAL A 269 -15.39 24.32 -3.61
C VAL A 269 -15.21 23.83 -2.18
N ASP A 270 -15.95 22.78 -1.80
CA ASP A 270 -15.93 22.28 -0.42
C ASP A 270 -14.66 21.46 -0.12
N SER A 271 -14.21 20.64 -1.06
CA SER A 271 -13.07 19.73 -0.82
C SER A 271 -12.31 19.38 -2.10
N LEU A 272 -11.09 18.88 -1.93
CA LEU A 272 -10.32 18.19 -2.96
C LEU A 272 -10.52 16.67 -2.81
N ASN A 273 -10.32 15.95 -3.91
CA ASN A 273 -10.09 14.49 -3.84
C ASN A 273 -9.01 14.21 -2.77
N VAL A 274 -9.21 13.17 -1.95
CA VAL A 274 -8.33 12.87 -0.79
C VAL A 274 -6.87 12.69 -1.17
N ALA A 275 -6.57 12.11 -2.35
CA ALA A 275 -5.20 11.97 -2.83
C ALA A 275 -4.58 13.32 -3.22
N ALA A 276 -5.36 14.26 -3.79
CA ALA A 276 -4.90 15.62 -4.05
C ALA A 276 -4.70 16.39 -2.75
N ALA A 277 -5.66 16.31 -1.83
CA ALA A 277 -5.57 16.92 -0.50
C ALA A 277 -4.33 16.42 0.26
N SER A 278 -4.05 15.11 0.20
CA SER A 278 -2.86 14.53 0.82
C SER A 278 -1.56 15.12 0.27
N ALA A 279 -1.45 15.26 -1.05
CA ALA A 279 -0.25 15.83 -1.67
C ALA A 279 0.01 17.29 -1.23
N VAL A 280 -1.05 18.10 -1.18
CA VAL A 280 -0.96 19.48 -0.69
C VAL A 280 -0.57 19.53 0.79
N ALA A 281 -1.23 18.72 1.61
CA ALA A 281 -0.97 18.68 3.05
C ALA A 281 0.45 18.17 3.35
N PHE A 282 0.90 17.10 2.69
CA PHE A 282 2.26 16.56 2.88
C PHE A 282 3.33 17.57 2.44
N TRP A 283 3.12 18.24 1.30
CA TRP A 283 4.02 19.31 0.86
C TRP A 283 4.18 20.41 1.91
N GLU A 284 3.10 20.83 2.54
CA GLU A 284 3.11 21.90 3.52
C GLU A 284 3.81 21.49 4.82
N VAL A 285 3.56 20.25 5.30
CA VAL A 285 4.07 19.80 6.60
C VAL A 285 5.37 19.01 6.52
N ARG A 286 5.92 18.81 5.32
CA ARG A 286 7.20 18.10 5.17
C ARG A 286 8.28 18.75 6.00
N GLY A 287 9.18 17.92 6.57
CA GLY A 287 10.38 18.43 7.23
C GLY A 287 11.29 19.16 6.23
N GLN A 288 12.21 19.99 6.73
CA GLN A 288 13.17 20.76 5.91
C GLN A 288 14.23 19.87 5.19
N TYR A 289 13.89 18.65 4.84
CA TYR A 289 14.78 17.69 4.19
C TYR A 289 14.40 17.48 2.73
N LEU A 290 14.60 18.48 1.92
CA LEU A 290 14.82 18.36 0.48
C LEU A 290 15.92 19.34 0.09
#